data_7435da5de3a6c0a80c3f42bdc931d1b8
#
_entry.id   7435da5de3a6c0a80c3f42bdc931d1b8
#
_cell.length_a   1.000
_cell.length_b   1.000
_cell.length_c   1.000
_cell.angle_alpha   90.00
_cell.angle_beta   90.00
_cell.angle_gamma   90.00
#
_symmetry.space_group_name_H-M   'P 1'
#
loop_
_entity.id
_entity.type
_entity.pdbx_description
1 polymer ?
#
loop_
_entity_poly.entity_id
_entity_poly.type
_entity_poly.pdbx_seq_one_letter_code
_entity_poly.pdbx_strand_id
1 'polypeptide(L)'
;MDEGNGGVNVKKFLDTLDKTKIKYIGKGILVGTLAGIVVSVFRLWIEKIGEILPVIYQYLKVQPIFLILWTILMLLCAIVVGALIKSEPNIKGSGIPQVEGQLKDEISVLWWSVLWKKFIGGILSVGTGLFLGREGPSIQLGASCAQGVATKMKAGKSEEKILLSSGAAAGLAAAFNAPVAGLLFVVEEVHHNFSPLVWLTSFAAALMSNFVSLTIFGLQPVLHLGDIPSLPLRHYWLLILLGIVLGILGRFYQVILLALEKWYGFLPLPAHLRGIIPFLLVIFVGLFFPNYLGGGNQIIIALGQHSPTLIALFGLLSLRFIFSMVSYGSGLPGGIFLPILTLGAIIGSLFANCAVIFFGLEPTFVKDFIVIAMAGYFAAIGKAPLTAIILVTEMVGSLVHLMPLGLTALVAYVVVDILGGDPIYEALLERLVKGKKTHLTGQRTTVEIPVLAGSKLDGTLVRDFDWPNHMLLALLRRGDREILPHGDTVIKMGDTLEILTDTTHAGDIVRTINEQM
;
A
#
# COMPACT_ATOMS: atom_id res chain seq x y z
N MET A 1 -48.95 25.58 -34.08
CA MET A 1 -48.62 24.58 -33.05
C MET A 1 -47.51 23.73 -33.62
N ASP A 2 -46.32 24.13 -33.33
CA ASP A 2 -45.12 23.44 -33.84
C ASP A 2 -44.51 22.67 -32.64
N GLU A 3 -44.76 21.37 -32.61
CA GLU A 3 -44.19 20.49 -31.58
C GLU A 3 -42.71 20.29 -31.89
N GLY A 4 -41.88 21.08 -31.20
CA GLY A 4 -40.45 20.96 -31.24
C GLY A 4 -40.01 19.60 -30.69
N ASN A 5 -39.66 18.71 -31.60
CA ASN A 5 -39.07 17.38 -31.32
C ASN A 5 -37.70 17.53 -30.65
N GLY A 6 -37.69 17.61 -29.31
CA GLY A 6 -36.48 17.69 -28.46
C GLY A 6 -35.70 16.39 -28.40
N GLY A 7 -35.56 15.69 -29.52
CA GLY A 7 -34.69 14.52 -29.60
C GLY A 7 -33.23 14.93 -29.42
N VAL A 8 -32.67 14.67 -28.24
CA VAL A 8 -31.24 14.80 -28.00
C VAL A 8 -30.49 14.05 -29.11
N ASN A 9 -29.78 14.80 -29.95
CA ASN A 9 -29.04 14.21 -31.06
C ASN A 9 -27.89 13.37 -30.49
N VAL A 10 -28.17 12.09 -30.23
CA VAL A 10 -27.26 11.09 -29.63
C VAL A 10 -25.91 11.06 -30.36
N LYS A 11 -25.93 11.32 -31.68
CA LYS A 11 -24.72 11.38 -32.49
C LYS A 11 -23.86 12.60 -32.13
N LYS A 12 -24.47 13.77 -31.91
CA LYS A 12 -23.75 14.98 -31.48
C LYS A 12 -23.26 14.86 -30.03
N PHE A 13 -24.00 14.16 -29.17
CA PHE A 13 -23.57 13.84 -27.79
C PHE A 13 -22.40 12.87 -27.79
N LEU A 14 -22.40 11.81 -28.63
CA LEU A 14 -21.31 10.86 -28.76
C LEU A 14 -20.03 11.49 -29.37
N ASP A 15 -20.15 12.50 -30.22
CA ASP A 15 -19.02 13.23 -30.79
C ASP A 15 -18.36 14.20 -29.78
N THR A 16 -19.07 14.60 -28.71
CA THR A 16 -18.52 15.42 -27.63
C THR A 16 -17.82 14.58 -26.55
N LEU A 17 -18.03 13.25 -26.55
CA LEU A 17 -17.36 12.36 -25.62
C LEU A 17 -15.89 12.20 -25.99
N ASP A 18 -15.02 12.41 -25.01
CA ASP A 18 -13.57 12.16 -25.18
C ASP A 18 -13.33 10.65 -25.35
N LYS A 19 -13.19 10.22 -26.62
CA LYS A 19 -13.00 8.81 -26.98
C LYS A 19 -11.81 8.19 -26.27
N THR A 20 -10.80 9.00 -25.96
CA THR A 20 -9.60 8.55 -25.24
C THR A 20 -9.93 8.16 -23.81
N LYS A 21 -10.63 9.00 -23.05
CA LYS A 21 -11.03 8.72 -21.67
C LYS A 21 -11.90 7.46 -21.56
N ILE A 22 -12.88 7.32 -22.48
CA ILE A 22 -13.75 6.13 -22.52
C ILE A 22 -12.93 4.85 -22.77
N LYS A 23 -11.99 4.89 -23.70
CA LYS A 23 -11.10 3.76 -23.99
C LYS A 23 -10.29 3.35 -22.75
N TYR A 24 -9.75 4.33 -22.02
CA TYR A 24 -8.97 4.06 -20.80
C TYR A 24 -9.85 3.54 -19.66
N ILE A 25 -11.05 4.06 -19.47
CA ILE A 25 -12.03 3.51 -18.51
C ILE A 25 -12.34 2.04 -18.84
N GLY A 26 -12.59 1.71 -20.11
CA GLY A 26 -12.81 0.32 -20.54
C GLY A 26 -11.62 -0.60 -20.24
N LYS A 27 -10.39 -0.12 -20.44
CA LYS A 27 -9.18 -0.85 -20.07
C LYS A 27 -9.06 -1.00 -18.54
N GLY A 28 -9.40 0.04 -17.78
CA GLY A 28 -9.47 -0.01 -16.33
C GLY A 28 -10.45 -1.07 -15.83
N ILE A 29 -11.65 -1.16 -16.40
CA ILE A 29 -12.64 -2.20 -16.08
C ILE A 29 -12.07 -3.60 -16.33
N LEU A 30 -11.42 -3.81 -17.47
CA LEU A 30 -10.80 -5.11 -17.80
C LEU A 30 -9.70 -5.47 -16.78
N VAL A 31 -8.79 -4.54 -16.48
CA VAL A 31 -7.73 -4.74 -15.49
C VAL A 31 -8.34 -5.00 -14.11
N GLY A 32 -9.34 -4.20 -13.71
CA GLY A 32 -10.03 -4.34 -12.43
C GLY A 32 -10.72 -5.70 -12.27
N THR A 33 -11.36 -6.21 -13.33
CA THR A 33 -11.97 -7.54 -13.31
C THR A 33 -10.93 -8.64 -13.07
N LEU A 34 -9.85 -8.63 -13.85
CA LEU A 34 -8.79 -9.66 -13.73
C LEU A 34 -8.06 -9.58 -12.39
N ALA A 35 -7.66 -8.38 -11.98
CA ALA A 35 -7.03 -8.15 -10.68
C ALA A 35 -7.97 -8.52 -9.52
N GLY A 36 -9.24 -8.14 -9.62
CA GLY A 36 -10.27 -8.45 -8.64
C GLY A 36 -10.44 -9.96 -8.43
N ILE A 37 -10.49 -10.75 -9.50
CA ILE A 37 -10.58 -12.22 -9.41
C ILE A 37 -9.33 -12.78 -8.73
N VAL A 38 -8.13 -12.43 -9.20
CA VAL A 38 -6.87 -12.98 -8.67
C VAL A 38 -6.71 -12.61 -7.19
N VAL A 39 -6.92 -11.34 -6.83
CA VAL A 39 -6.74 -10.87 -5.45
C VAL A 39 -7.83 -11.40 -4.53
N SER A 40 -9.08 -11.52 -4.98
CA SER A 40 -10.15 -12.11 -4.17
C SER A 40 -9.90 -13.58 -3.88
N VAL A 41 -9.42 -14.36 -4.86
CA VAL A 41 -9.04 -15.77 -4.63
C VAL A 41 -7.84 -15.85 -3.67
N PHE A 42 -6.84 -14.98 -3.82
CA PHE A 42 -5.70 -14.87 -2.90
C PHE A 42 -6.15 -14.57 -1.47
N ARG A 43 -7.03 -13.60 -1.30
CA ARG A 43 -7.64 -13.23 -0.02
C ARG A 43 -8.42 -14.40 0.58
N LEU A 44 -9.26 -15.07 -0.22
CA LEU A 44 -10.07 -16.20 0.22
C LEU A 44 -9.22 -17.32 0.82
N TRP A 45 -8.13 -17.70 0.14
CA TRP A 45 -7.23 -18.73 0.66
C TRP A 45 -6.57 -18.34 1.98
N ILE A 46 -6.09 -17.09 2.10
CA ILE A 46 -5.48 -16.60 3.35
C ILE A 46 -6.50 -16.59 4.50
N GLU A 47 -7.73 -16.12 4.26
CA GLU A 47 -8.79 -16.11 5.27
C GLU A 47 -9.17 -17.53 5.70
N LYS A 48 -9.37 -18.44 4.76
CA LYS A 48 -9.72 -19.84 5.07
C LYS A 48 -8.63 -20.57 5.85
N ILE A 49 -7.37 -20.39 5.49
CA ILE A 49 -6.27 -20.96 6.26
C ILE A 49 -6.23 -20.32 7.66
N GLY A 50 -6.39 -18.99 7.75
CA GLY A 50 -6.42 -18.25 9.02
C GLY A 50 -7.53 -18.70 9.98
N GLU A 51 -8.71 -19.08 9.46
CA GLU A 51 -9.82 -19.63 10.25
C GLU A 51 -9.48 -21.02 10.86
N ILE A 52 -8.70 -21.81 10.15
CA ILE A 52 -8.35 -23.18 10.56
C ILE A 52 -7.17 -23.19 11.56
N LEU A 53 -6.25 -22.23 11.47
CA LEU A 53 -5.04 -22.20 12.29
C LEU A 53 -5.30 -22.31 13.80
N PRO A 54 -6.21 -21.55 14.43
CA PRO A 54 -6.48 -21.67 15.85
C PRO A 54 -6.91 -23.07 16.26
N VAL A 55 -7.73 -23.75 15.42
CA VAL A 55 -8.18 -25.12 15.63
C VAL A 55 -7.01 -26.09 15.58
N ILE A 56 -6.13 -25.94 14.60
CA ILE A 56 -4.91 -26.76 14.48
C ILE A 56 -4.03 -26.59 15.74
N TYR A 57 -3.77 -25.36 16.18
CA TYR A 57 -2.94 -25.13 17.35
C TYR A 57 -3.58 -25.62 18.66
N GLN A 58 -4.89 -25.57 18.79
CA GLN A 58 -5.61 -26.20 19.91
C GLN A 58 -5.42 -27.73 19.90
N TYR A 59 -5.54 -28.34 18.71
CA TYR A 59 -5.31 -29.80 18.58
C TYR A 59 -3.88 -30.19 18.91
N LEU A 60 -2.88 -29.41 18.46
CA LEU A 60 -1.46 -29.63 18.74
C LEU A 60 -1.12 -29.55 20.24
N LYS A 61 -1.86 -28.72 21.01
CA LYS A 61 -1.71 -28.68 22.48
C LYS A 61 -2.17 -29.98 23.14
N VAL A 62 -3.22 -30.59 22.62
CA VAL A 62 -3.77 -31.84 23.19
C VAL A 62 -2.94 -33.06 22.74
N GLN A 63 -2.41 -33.02 21.52
CA GLN A 63 -1.66 -34.11 20.90
C GLN A 63 -0.24 -33.66 20.45
N PRO A 64 0.70 -33.53 21.40
CA PRO A 64 2.02 -32.94 21.11
C PRO A 64 2.85 -33.71 20.06
N ILE A 65 2.57 -35.00 19.84
CA ILE A 65 3.26 -35.81 18.83
C ILE A 65 3.15 -35.20 17.43
N PHE A 66 2.00 -34.58 17.10
CA PHE A 66 1.78 -33.93 15.82
C PHE A 66 2.53 -32.60 15.67
N LEU A 67 3.11 -32.05 16.74
CA LEU A 67 3.94 -30.86 16.68
C LEU A 67 5.18 -31.09 15.82
N ILE A 68 5.73 -32.29 15.82
CA ILE A 68 6.86 -32.67 14.97
C ILE A 68 6.47 -32.55 13.50
N LEU A 69 5.31 -33.15 13.13
CA LEU A 69 4.82 -33.08 11.75
C LEU A 69 4.51 -31.64 11.33
N TRP A 70 3.90 -30.85 12.23
CA TRP A 70 3.63 -29.44 12.00
C TRP A 70 4.90 -28.63 11.78
N THR A 71 5.95 -28.88 12.60
CA THR A 71 7.25 -28.23 12.45
C THR A 71 7.89 -28.56 11.10
N ILE A 72 7.82 -29.81 10.68
CA ILE A 72 8.32 -30.25 9.36
C ILE A 72 7.56 -29.53 8.25
N LEU A 73 6.23 -29.41 8.36
CA LEU A 73 5.41 -28.68 7.40
C LEU A 73 5.79 -27.19 7.31
N MET A 74 5.98 -26.53 8.46
CA MET A 74 6.42 -25.14 8.51
C MET A 74 7.80 -24.94 7.88
N LEU A 75 8.73 -25.85 8.13
CA LEU A 75 10.06 -25.84 7.49
C LEU A 75 9.95 -26.05 5.98
N LEU A 76 9.11 -26.96 5.54
CA LEU A 76 8.87 -27.18 4.12
C LEU A 76 8.30 -25.93 3.46
N CYS A 77 7.32 -25.25 4.08
CA CYS A 77 6.79 -23.97 3.61
C CYS A 77 7.91 -22.91 3.51
N ALA A 78 8.76 -22.80 4.53
CA ALA A 78 9.88 -21.86 4.53
C ALA A 78 10.85 -22.11 3.37
N ILE A 79 11.19 -23.39 3.11
CA ILE A 79 12.08 -23.79 2.01
C ILE A 79 11.45 -23.50 0.65
N VAL A 80 10.17 -23.83 0.47
CA VAL A 80 9.44 -23.56 -0.78
C VAL A 80 9.40 -22.06 -1.06
N VAL A 81 9.00 -21.25 -0.09
CA VAL A 81 8.98 -19.80 -0.25
C VAL A 81 10.38 -19.25 -0.50
N GLY A 82 11.39 -19.78 0.19
CA GLY A 82 12.78 -19.44 -0.04
C GLY A 82 13.25 -19.75 -1.47
N ALA A 83 12.87 -20.89 -2.03
CA ALA A 83 13.16 -21.27 -3.40
C ALA A 83 12.46 -20.32 -4.42
N LEU A 84 11.20 -19.94 -4.14
CA LEU A 84 10.47 -18.95 -4.96
C LEU A 84 11.18 -17.59 -4.95
N ILE A 85 11.59 -17.09 -3.77
CA ILE A 85 12.35 -15.83 -3.63
C ILE A 85 13.68 -15.89 -4.36
N LYS A 86 14.41 -17.04 -4.27
CA LYS A 86 15.67 -17.21 -4.97
C LYS A 86 15.50 -17.16 -6.49
N SER A 87 14.40 -17.73 -7.01
CA SER A 87 14.11 -17.75 -8.44
C SER A 87 13.52 -16.44 -8.98
N GLU A 88 12.90 -15.63 -8.12
CA GLU A 88 12.29 -14.33 -8.44
C GLU A 88 12.43 -13.37 -7.25
N PRO A 89 13.52 -12.61 -7.16
CA PRO A 89 13.76 -11.71 -6.03
C PRO A 89 12.71 -10.60 -5.88
N ASN A 90 12.00 -10.25 -6.97
CA ASN A 90 10.99 -9.18 -6.95
C ASN A 90 9.71 -9.56 -6.17
N ILE A 91 9.54 -10.81 -5.72
CA ILE A 91 8.43 -11.21 -4.84
C ILE A 91 8.72 -10.95 -3.36
N LYS A 92 9.95 -10.56 -2.98
CA LYS A 92 10.36 -10.32 -1.60
C LYS A 92 9.56 -9.17 -0.97
N GLY A 93 9.20 -9.32 0.30
CA GLY A 93 8.57 -8.30 1.13
C GLY A 93 7.17 -7.89 0.65
N SER A 94 6.82 -6.61 0.80
CA SER A 94 5.49 -6.08 0.50
C SER A 94 5.13 -6.18 -0.99
N GLY A 95 6.00 -5.78 -1.88
CA GLY A 95 5.71 -5.63 -3.30
C GLY A 95 5.35 -4.21 -3.72
N ILE A 96 4.98 -3.33 -2.78
CA ILE A 96 4.68 -1.92 -3.07
C ILE A 96 5.92 -1.20 -3.60
N PRO A 97 7.11 -1.29 -2.96
CA PRO A 97 8.32 -0.67 -3.50
C PRO A 97 8.69 -1.17 -4.91
N GLN A 98 8.42 -2.44 -5.22
CA GLN A 98 8.68 -2.96 -6.55
C GLN A 98 7.74 -2.36 -7.62
N VAL A 99 6.45 -2.14 -7.28
CA VAL A 99 5.48 -1.49 -8.17
C VAL A 99 5.85 -0.02 -8.37
N GLU A 100 6.22 0.68 -7.31
CA GLU A 100 6.73 2.05 -7.37
C GLU A 100 7.98 2.16 -8.24
N GLY A 101 8.96 1.25 -8.05
CA GLY A 101 10.17 1.20 -8.87
C GLY A 101 9.90 0.86 -10.35
N GLN A 102 8.83 0.10 -10.66
CA GLN A 102 8.38 -0.10 -12.04
C GLN A 102 7.83 1.20 -12.66
N LEU A 103 7.06 1.97 -11.90
CA LEU A 103 6.51 3.25 -12.36
C LEU A 103 7.61 4.32 -12.55
N LYS A 104 8.66 4.28 -11.72
CA LYS A 104 9.85 5.14 -11.82
C LYS A 104 10.90 4.63 -12.83
N ASP A 105 10.64 3.53 -13.55
CA ASP A 105 11.58 2.85 -14.46
C ASP A 105 12.89 2.34 -13.80
N GLU A 106 12.91 2.21 -12.47
CA GLU A 106 14.07 1.75 -11.70
C GLU A 106 14.15 0.21 -11.59
N ILE A 107 13.02 -0.47 -11.73
CA ILE A 107 12.90 -1.92 -11.61
C ILE A 107 12.14 -2.48 -12.81
N SER A 108 12.73 -3.47 -13.48
CA SER A 108 12.03 -4.27 -14.49
C SER A 108 11.55 -5.59 -13.89
N VAL A 109 10.32 -5.97 -14.19
CA VAL A 109 9.67 -7.15 -13.62
C VAL A 109 9.04 -7.99 -14.73
N LEU A 110 9.20 -9.31 -14.63
CA LEU A 110 8.49 -10.27 -15.47
C LEU A 110 7.12 -10.57 -14.83
N TRP A 111 6.07 -9.91 -15.32
CA TRP A 111 4.73 -9.96 -14.73
C TRP A 111 4.23 -11.38 -14.41
N TRP A 112 4.40 -12.35 -15.32
CA TRP A 112 3.95 -13.71 -15.13
C TRP A 112 4.71 -14.43 -14.00
N SER A 113 6.05 -14.28 -13.96
CA SER A 113 6.90 -14.87 -12.93
C SER A 113 6.52 -14.36 -11.54
N VAL A 114 6.34 -13.05 -11.42
CA VAL A 114 5.94 -12.41 -10.15
C VAL A 114 4.52 -12.80 -9.78
N LEU A 115 3.58 -12.78 -10.71
CA LEU A 115 2.17 -13.06 -10.45
C LEU A 115 1.97 -14.40 -9.69
N TRP A 116 2.39 -15.51 -10.28
CA TRP A 116 2.14 -16.80 -9.66
C TRP A 116 3.04 -17.08 -8.44
N LYS A 117 4.29 -16.62 -8.46
CA LYS A 117 5.21 -16.82 -7.33
C LYS A 117 4.82 -15.97 -6.11
N LYS A 118 4.39 -14.73 -6.32
CA LYS A 118 3.86 -13.88 -5.25
C LYS A 118 2.56 -14.43 -4.69
N PHE A 119 1.69 -14.95 -5.56
CA PHE A 119 0.43 -15.59 -5.16
C PHE A 119 0.68 -16.77 -4.23
N ILE A 120 1.48 -17.74 -4.66
CA ILE A 120 1.79 -18.94 -3.84
C ILE A 120 2.61 -18.57 -2.61
N GLY A 121 3.69 -17.80 -2.78
CA GLY A 121 4.55 -17.38 -1.69
C GLY A 121 3.82 -16.55 -0.64
N GLY A 122 2.90 -15.68 -1.06
CA GLY A 122 2.06 -14.88 -0.17
C GLY A 122 1.06 -15.72 0.62
N ILE A 123 0.39 -16.70 -0.01
CA ILE A 123 -0.50 -17.63 0.70
C ILE A 123 0.27 -18.42 1.75
N LEU A 124 1.45 -18.95 1.39
CA LEU A 124 2.26 -19.74 2.32
C LEU A 124 2.83 -18.87 3.46
N SER A 125 3.18 -17.61 3.20
CA SER A 125 3.74 -16.72 4.24
C SER A 125 2.64 -16.13 5.12
N VAL A 126 1.64 -15.47 4.53
CA VAL A 126 0.59 -14.78 5.29
C VAL A 126 -0.40 -15.77 5.88
N GLY A 127 -0.79 -16.80 5.09
CA GLY A 127 -1.78 -17.80 5.50
C GLY A 127 -1.33 -18.68 6.65
N THR A 128 -0.02 -18.93 6.82
CA THR A 128 0.50 -19.72 7.96
C THR A 128 0.52 -18.97 9.29
N GLY A 129 0.01 -17.75 9.34
CA GLY A 129 -0.17 -16.98 10.56
C GLY A 129 0.98 -16.07 10.92
N LEU A 130 1.96 -15.86 10.03
CA LEU A 130 2.99 -14.84 10.21
C LEU A 130 2.37 -13.44 10.32
N PHE A 131 2.98 -12.54 11.09
CA PHE A 131 2.47 -11.19 11.29
C PHE A 131 2.78 -10.29 10.08
N LEU A 132 2.25 -10.69 8.96
CA LEU A 132 2.37 -10.02 7.65
C LEU A 132 0.98 -9.68 7.11
N GLY A 133 0.90 -8.54 6.42
CA GLY A 133 -0.31 -8.13 5.70
C GLY A 133 -0.37 -8.72 4.29
N ARG A 134 -1.58 -8.95 3.82
CA ARG A 134 -1.85 -9.43 2.45
C ARG A 134 -1.95 -8.31 1.42
N GLU A 135 -2.07 -7.07 1.86
CA GLU A 135 -2.39 -5.90 1.03
C GLU A 135 -1.27 -5.55 0.06
N GLY A 136 -0.03 -5.51 0.57
CA GLY A 136 1.14 -5.31 -0.29
C GLY A 136 1.26 -6.33 -1.41
N PRO A 137 1.20 -7.64 -1.12
CA PRO A 137 1.09 -8.67 -2.14
C PRO A 137 -0.08 -8.46 -3.11
N SER A 138 -1.26 -8.04 -2.62
CA SER A 138 -2.44 -7.78 -3.46
C SER A 138 -2.20 -6.64 -4.46
N ILE A 139 -1.54 -5.57 -4.04
CA ILE A 139 -1.14 -4.45 -4.91
C ILE A 139 -0.22 -4.96 -6.02
N GLN A 140 0.80 -5.75 -5.68
CA GLN A 140 1.73 -6.31 -6.66
C GLN A 140 1.08 -7.32 -7.59
N LEU A 141 0.15 -8.15 -7.10
CA LEU A 141 -0.63 -9.07 -7.93
C LEU A 141 -1.51 -8.31 -8.92
N GLY A 142 -2.21 -7.26 -8.47
CA GLY A 142 -3.02 -6.40 -9.33
C GLY A 142 -2.18 -5.69 -10.39
N ALA A 143 -1.04 -5.12 -10.02
CA ALA A 143 -0.08 -4.50 -10.94
C ALA A 143 0.45 -5.51 -11.97
N SER A 144 0.77 -6.75 -11.54
CA SER A 144 1.21 -7.82 -12.45
C SER A 144 0.11 -8.24 -13.45
N CYS A 145 -1.15 -8.30 -13.03
CA CYS A 145 -2.28 -8.52 -13.94
C CYS A 145 -2.37 -7.41 -15.00
N ALA A 146 -2.24 -6.16 -14.57
CA ALA A 146 -2.28 -5.00 -15.45
C ALA A 146 -1.13 -5.00 -16.47
N GLN A 147 0.08 -5.32 -16.02
CA GLN A 147 1.26 -5.45 -16.90
C GLN A 147 1.04 -6.57 -17.94
N GLY A 148 0.42 -7.67 -17.54
CA GLY A 148 0.04 -8.75 -18.45
C GLY A 148 -0.96 -8.29 -19.52
N VAL A 149 -1.94 -7.47 -19.15
CA VAL A 149 -2.89 -6.85 -20.08
C VAL A 149 -2.17 -5.88 -21.02
N ALA A 150 -1.33 -4.98 -20.48
CA ALA A 150 -0.55 -4.01 -21.26
C ALA A 150 0.34 -4.71 -22.30
N THR A 151 1.04 -5.77 -21.89
CA THR A 151 1.90 -6.58 -22.77
C THR A 151 1.10 -7.23 -23.92
N LYS A 152 -0.05 -7.85 -23.61
CA LYS A 152 -0.92 -8.47 -24.62
C LYS A 152 -1.52 -7.45 -25.59
N MET A 153 -1.82 -6.24 -25.10
CA MET A 153 -2.35 -5.14 -25.91
C MET A 153 -1.26 -4.38 -26.67
N LYS A 154 0.01 -4.72 -26.47
CA LYS A 154 1.18 -4.01 -27.02
C LYS A 154 1.12 -2.51 -26.70
N ALA A 155 0.76 -2.20 -25.45
CA ALA A 155 0.66 -0.82 -24.97
C ALA A 155 2.03 -0.12 -25.02
N GLY A 156 2.01 1.19 -25.30
CA GLY A 156 3.21 2.01 -25.15
C GLY A 156 3.58 2.20 -23.68
N LYS A 157 4.80 2.65 -23.38
CA LYS A 157 5.32 2.78 -22.00
C LYS A 157 4.44 3.65 -21.09
N SER A 158 3.98 4.80 -21.57
CA SER A 158 3.09 5.69 -20.81
C SER A 158 1.76 5.01 -20.49
N GLU A 159 1.18 4.31 -21.46
CA GLU A 159 -0.04 3.53 -21.27
C GLU A 159 0.17 2.35 -20.31
N GLU A 160 1.31 1.67 -20.38
CA GLU A 160 1.67 0.58 -19.45
C GLU A 160 1.69 1.10 -18.00
N LYS A 161 2.29 2.27 -17.73
CA LYS A 161 2.31 2.89 -16.41
C LYS A 161 0.91 3.22 -15.89
N ILE A 162 0.03 3.77 -16.75
CA ILE A 162 -1.37 4.04 -16.38
C ILE A 162 -2.09 2.73 -16.00
N LEU A 163 -1.91 1.68 -16.79
CA LEU A 163 -2.52 0.38 -16.51
C LEU A 163 -1.93 -0.26 -15.25
N LEU A 164 -0.61 -0.16 -15.05
CA LEU A 164 0.08 -0.67 -13.85
C LEU A 164 -0.50 -0.02 -12.59
N SER A 165 -0.65 1.31 -12.60
CA SER A 165 -1.30 2.07 -11.53
C SER A 165 -2.73 1.61 -11.29
N SER A 166 -3.48 1.38 -12.37
CA SER A 166 -4.86 0.88 -12.30
C SER A 166 -4.94 -0.51 -11.65
N GLY A 167 -3.99 -1.40 -11.99
CA GLY A 167 -3.90 -2.71 -11.37
C GLY A 167 -3.53 -2.67 -9.90
N ALA A 168 -2.60 -1.79 -9.52
CA ALA A 168 -2.23 -1.56 -8.12
C ALA A 168 -3.43 -1.06 -7.29
N ALA A 169 -4.18 -0.08 -7.81
CA ALA A 169 -5.41 0.42 -7.19
C ALA A 169 -6.47 -0.69 -7.05
N ALA A 170 -6.67 -1.48 -8.10
CA ALA A 170 -7.57 -2.63 -8.09
C ALA A 170 -7.17 -3.68 -7.05
N GLY A 171 -5.86 -3.93 -6.91
CA GLY A 171 -5.33 -4.88 -5.91
C GLY A 171 -5.65 -4.46 -4.48
N LEU A 172 -5.44 -3.19 -4.15
CA LEU A 172 -5.77 -2.66 -2.81
C LEU A 172 -7.28 -2.65 -2.58
N ALA A 173 -8.07 -2.23 -3.58
CA ALA A 173 -9.52 -2.19 -3.50
C ALA A 173 -10.14 -3.56 -3.18
N ALA A 174 -9.69 -4.65 -3.84
CA ALA A 174 -10.17 -6.00 -3.53
C ALA A 174 -9.70 -6.53 -2.18
N ALA A 175 -8.51 -6.11 -1.72
CA ALA A 175 -7.97 -6.56 -0.43
C ALA A 175 -8.78 -6.03 0.76
N PHE A 176 -9.28 -4.79 0.66
CA PHE A 176 -9.94 -4.08 1.76
C PHE A 176 -11.41 -3.72 1.52
N ASN A 177 -12.00 -4.05 0.39
CA ASN A 177 -13.31 -3.54 -0.05
C ASN A 177 -13.36 -1.99 -0.02
N ALA A 178 -12.26 -1.34 -0.43
CA ALA A 178 -12.03 0.09 -0.31
C ALA A 178 -11.59 0.70 -1.67
N PRO A 179 -12.52 0.96 -2.60
CA PRO A 179 -12.18 1.40 -3.96
C PRO A 179 -11.63 2.83 -4.01
N VAL A 180 -12.13 3.75 -3.18
CA VAL A 180 -11.66 5.15 -3.16
C VAL A 180 -10.26 5.21 -2.53
N ALA A 181 -10.03 4.47 -1.45
CA ALA A 181 -8.71 4.37 -0.84
C ALA A 181 -7.70 3.69 -1.78
N GLY A 182 -8.12 2.69 -2.56
CA GLY A 182 -7.28 2.04 -3.58
C GLY A 182 -6.79 3.02 -4.64
N LEU A 183 -7.68 3.90 -5.12
CA LEU A 183 -7.33 5.00 -6.01
C LEU A 183 -6.35 5.96 -5.33
N LEU A 184 -6.72 6.49 -4.16
CA LEU A 184 -5.93 7.52 -3.47
C LEU A 184 -4.53 7.01 -3.13
N PHE A 185 -4.39 5.77 -2.67
CA PHE A 185 -3.10 5.16 -2.39
C PHE A 185 -2.17 5.18 -3.60
N VAL A 186 -2.68 4.83 -4.77
CA VAL A 186 -1.85 4.84 -5.99
C VAL A 186 -1.46 6.26 -6.38
N VAL A 187 -2.37 7.20 -6.27
CA VAL A 187 -2.13 8.58 -6.71
C VAL A 187 -1.27 9.35 -5.70
N GLU A 188 -1.45 9.12 -4.40
CA GLU A 188 -0.74 9.79 -3.30
C GLU A 188 0.62 9.16 -3.02
N GLU A 189 0.72 7.81 -2.99
CA GLU A 189 1.89 7.09 -2.47
C GLU A 189 2.71 6.38 -3.55
N VAL A 190 2.08 5.83 -4.61
CA VAL A 190 2.79 4.93 -5.52
C VAL A 190 3.21 5.61 -6.82
N HIS A 191 2.31 6.37 -7.43
CA HIS A 191 2.56 7.02 -8.72
C HIS A 191 2.87 8.51 -8.58
N HIS A 192 2.42 9.14 -7.47
CA HIS A 192 2.56 10.58 -7.22
C HIS A 192 2.07 11.47 -8.38
N ASN A 193 1.05 10.99 -9.11
CA ASN A 193 0.54 11.64 -10.32
C ASN A 193 -0.98 11.67 -10.33
N PHE A 194 -1.57 12.88 -10.34
CA PHE A 194 -3.02 13.13 -10.38
C PHE A 194 -3.54 13.42 -11.80
N SER A 195 -2.88 12.89 -12.85
CA SER A 195 -3.37 13.11 -14.21
C SER A 195 -4.77 12.51 -14.43
N PRO A 196 -5.64 13.15 -15.24
CA PRO A 196 -7.00 12.68 -15.50
C PRO A 196 -7.08 11.24 -16.00
N LEU A 197 -6.13 10.79 -16.81
CA LEU A 197 -6.10 9.42 -17.32
C LEU A 197 -5.72 8.42 -16.23
N VAL A 198 -4.76 8.75 -15.36
CA VAL A 198 -4.34 7.87 -14.25
C VAL A 198 -5.49 7.68 -13.28
N TRP A 199 -6.08 8.77 -12.75
CA TRP A 199 -7.10 8.63 -11.72
C TRP A 199 -8.40 8.01 -12.23
N LEU A 200 -8.87 8.36 -13.46
CA LEU A 200 -10.09 7.78 -14.05
C LEU A 200 -9.94 6.28 -14.29
N THR A 201 -8.79 5.87 -14.88
CA THR A 201 -8.54 4.47 -15.19
C THR A 201 -8.37 3.65 -13.91
N SER A 202 -7.64 4.19 -12.93
CA SER A 202 -7.41 3.55 -11.63
C SER A 202 -8.71 3.45 -10.82
N PHE A 203 -9.56 4.47 -10.85
CA PHE A 203 -10.85 4.43 -10.18
C PHE A 203 -11.81 3.41 -10.79
N ALA A 204 -11.89 3.38 -12.13
CA ALA A 204 -12.69 2.36 -12.83
C ALA A 204 -12.21 0.94 -12.52
N ALA A 205 -10.89 0.74 -12.45
CA ALA A 205 -10.31 -0.55 -12.09
C ALA A 205 -10.58 -0.92 -10.61
N ALA A 206 -10.44 0.04 -9.70
CA ALA A 206 -10.70 -0.16 -8.27
C ALA A 206 -12.18 -0.49 -8.01
N LEU A 207 -13.12 0.24 -8.64
CA LEU A 207 -14.55 -0.03 -8.54
C LEU A 207 -14.91 -1.43 -9.05
N MET A 208 -14.38 -1.80 -10.22
CA MET A 208 -14.69 -3.11 -10.80
C MET A 208 -14.08 -4.24 -9.99
N SER A 209 -12.86 -4.07 -9.50
CA SER A 209 -12.18 -5.03 -8.63
C SER A 209 -12.93 -5.20 -7.30
N ASN A 210 -13.40 -4.10 -6.71
CA ASN A 210 -14.23 -4.13 -5.51
C ASN A 210 -15.56 -4.83 -5.76
N PHE A 211 -16.20 -4.58 -6.91
CA PHE A 211 -17.42 -5.28 -7.29
C PHE A 211 -17.21 -6.80 -7.31
N VAL A 212 -16.12 -7.29 -7.91
CA VAL A 212 -15.76 -8.71 -7.90
C VAL A 212 -15.53 -9.21 -6.47
N SER A 213 -14.83 -8.45 -5.63
CA SER A 213 -14.58 -8.81 -4.23
C SER A 213 -15.90 -8.93 -3.44
N LEU A 214 -16.82 -7.97 -3.61
CA LEU A 214 -18.11 -7.96 -2.93
C LEU A 214 -19.01 -9.13 -3.32
N THR A 215 -18.91 -9.65 -4.53
CA THR A 215 -19.66 -10.86 -4.92
C THR A 215 -19.22 -12.12 -4.18
N ILE A 216 -17.97 -12.15 -3.68
CA ILE A 216 -17.39 -13.29 -2.96
C ILE A 216 -17.52 -13.11 -1.43
N PHE A 217 -17.27 -11.91 -0.91
CA PHE A 217 -17.19 -11.64 0.52
C PHE A 217 -18.43 -10.94 1.10
N GLY A 218 -19.36 -10.49 0.24
CA GLY A 218 -20.56 -9.77 0.64
C GLY A 218 -20.32 -8.26 0.86
N LEU A 219 -21.38 -7.54 1.21
CA LEU A 219 -21.42 -6.08 1.33
C LEU A 219 -20.96 -5.57 2.71
N GLN A 220 -20.50 -6.44 3.59
CA GLN A 220 -20.06 -6.05 4.94
C GLN A 220 -18.71 -5.31 4.89
N PRO A 221 -18.52 -4.24 5.68
CA PRO A 221 -17.21 -3.63 5.88
C PRO A 221 -16.20 -4.64 6.43
N VAL A 222 -14.92 -4.48 6.06
CA VAL A 222 -13.86 -5.41 6.49
C VAL A 222 -13.65 -5.35 8.02
N LEU A 223 -13.86 -4.19 8.63
CA LEU A 223 -13.80 -3.98 10.08
C LEU A 223 -15.19 -3.64 10.61
N HIS A 224 -15.96 -4.67 10.93
CA HIS A 224 -17.28 -4.48 11.53
C HIS A 224 -17.15 -4.27 13.04
N LEU A 225 -17.00 -3.00 13.47
CA LEU A 225 -16.83 -2.63 14.87
C LEU A 225 -18.16 -2.30 15.59
N GLY A 226 -19.30 -2.46 14.91
CA GLY A 226 -20.63 -2.04 15.40
C GLY A 226 -20.77 -0.51 15.41
N ASP A 227 -21.71 -0.02 16.20
CA ASP A 227 -21.92 1.42 16.35
C ASP A 227 -20.75 2.06 17.09
N ILE A 228 -20.17 3.08 16.47
CA ILE A 228 -19.10 3.89 17.03
C ILE A 228 -19.68 5.28 17.30
N PRO A 229 -19.73 5.74 18.55
CA PRO A 229 -20.25 7.04 18.89
C PRO A 229 -19.30 8.13 18.34
N SER A 230 -19.82 9.31 18.03
CA SER A 230 -18.98 10.44 17.61
C SER A 230 -18.36 11.13 18.83
N LEU A 231 -17.04 11.35 18.77
CA LEU A 231 -16.31 12.03 19.84
C LEU A 231 -16.76 13.50 19.97
N PRO A 232 -17.19 13.99 21.16
CA PRO A 232 -17.55 15.37 21.37
C PRO A 232 -16.36 16.32 21.15
N LEU A 233 -16.60 17.51 20.59
CA LEU A 233 -15.56 18.51 20.28
C LEU A 233 -14.70 18.90 21.50
N ARG A 234 -15.28 18.87 22.71
CA ARG A 234 -14.53 19.14 23.96
C ARG A 234 -13.34 18.21 24.20
N HIS A 235 -13.33 17.03 23.57
CA HIS A 235 -12.25 16.03 23.70
C HIS A 235 -11.24 16.06 22.53
N TYR A 236 -11.37 16.96 21.55
CA TYR A 236 -10.49 17.02 20.38
C TYR A 236 -9.03 17.34 20.70
N TRP A 237 -8.76 17.98 21.85
CA TRP A 237 -7.38 18.16 22.31
C TRP A 237 -6.65 16.83 22.57
N LEU A 238 -7.38 15.76 22.96
CA LEU A 238 -6.83 14.42 23.09
C LEU A 238 -6.37 13.86 21.75
N LEU A 239 -7.00 14.26 20.63
CA LEU A 239 -6.62 13.83 19.29
C LEU A 239 -5.26 14.42 18.89
N ILE A 240 -4.98 15.65 19.30
CA ILE A 240 -3.67 16.28 19.08
C ILE A 240 -2.60 15.52 19.88
N LEU A 241 -2.88 15.22 21.15
CA LEU A 241 -1.96 14.46 21.99
C LEU A 241 -1.73 13.04 21.42
N LEU A 242 -2.81 12.36 20.99
CA LEU A 242 -2.71 11.08 20.31
C LEU A 242 -1.88 11.17 19.05
N GLY A 243 -2.10 12.18 18.20
CA GLY A 243 -1.33 12.41 16.97
C GLY A 243 0.18 12.56 17.24
N ILE A 244 0.55 13.29 18.29
CA ILE A 244 1.96 13.41 18.71
C ILE A 244 2.55 12.05 19.11
N VAL A 245 1.83 11.29 19.92
CA VAL A 245 2.27 9.94 20.34
C VAL A 245 2.43 9.02 19.13
N LEU A 246 1.45 9.03 18.21
CA LEU A 246 1.49 8.21 16.99
C LEU A 246 2.63 8.62 16.06
N GLY A 247 2.92 9.91 15.94
CA GLY A 247 4.05 10.41 15.16
C GLY A 247 5.40 9.93 15.71
N ILE A 248 5.62 10.06 17.02
CA ILE A 248 6.84 9.58 17.67
C ILE A 248 7.00 8.06 17.50
N LEU A 249 5.96 7.28 17.79
CA LEU A 249 5.98 5.84 17.63
C LEU A 249 6.07 5.42 16.16
N GLY A 250 5.50 6.20 15.24
CA GLY A 250 5.63 5.99 13.80
C GLY A 250 7.07 6.15 13.32
N ARG A 251 7.76 7.19 13.77
CA ARG A 251 9.19 7.37 13.48
C ARG A 251 10.04 6.24 14.06
N PHE A 252 9.74 5.82 15.29
CA PHE A 252 10.40 4.67 15.91
C PHE A 252 10.20 3.40 15.06
N TYR A 253 8.98 3.15 14.58
CA TYR A 253 8.67 2.02 13.69
C TYR A 253 9.50 2.08 12.40
N GLN A 254 9.57 3.24 11.73
CA GLN A 254 10.36 3.42 10.51
C GLN A 254 11.84 3.09 10.72
N VAL A 255 12.45 3.64 11.79
CA VAL A 255 13.87 3.42 12.10
C VAL A 255 14.16 1.93 12.30
N ILE A 256 13.35 1.23 13.09
CA ILE A 256 13.52 -0.21 13.35
C ILE A 256 13.32 -1.01 12.06
N LEU A 257 12.24 -0.76 11.31
CA LEU A 257 11.94 -1.48 10.07
C LEU A 257 13.09 -1.36 9.06
N LEU A 258 13.59 -0.17 8.89
CA LEU A 258 14.71 0.08 7.99
C LEU A 258 16.02 -0.56 8.48
N ALA A 259 16.23 -0.75 9.78
CA ALA A 259 17.41 -1.43 10.33
C ALA A 259 17.38 -2.97 10.16
N LEU A 260 16.20 -3.56 9.89
CA LEU A 260 16.03 -5.03 9.86
C LEU A 260 16.93 -5.73 8.84
N GLU A 261 17.13 -5.16 7.66
CA GLU A 261 17.98 -5.76 6.63
C GLU A 261 19.42 -5.94 7.12
N LYS A 262 19.94 -4.94 7.85
CA LYS A 262 21.27 -5.00 8.48
C LYS A 262 21.31 -6.07 9.57
N TRP A 263 20.28 -6.15 10.43
CA TRP A 263 20.23 -7.14 11.51
C TRP A 263 20.13 -8.57 10.99
N TYR A 264 19.28 -8.79 9.97
CA TYR A 264 19.23 -10.09 9.30
C TYR A 264 20.52 -10.41 8.51
N GLY A 265 21.31 -9.39 8.15
CA GLY A 265 22.62 -9.55 7.52
C GLY A 265 23.67 -10.19 8.41
N PHE A 266 23.55 -10.05 9.75
CA PHE A 266 24.46 -10.72 10.70
C PHE A 266 24.20 -12.22 10.86
N LEU A 267 23.06 -12.73 10.38
CA LEU A 267 22.76 -14.15 10.49
C LEU A 267 23.54 -14.96 9.44
N PRO A 268 24.12 -16.09 9.81
CA PRO A 268 24.86 -16.97 8.89
C PRO A 268 23.92 -17.78 8.00
N LEU A 269 22.88 -17.14 7.47
CA LEU A 269 21.86 -17.74 6.61
C LEU A 269 21.78 -17.00 5.28
N PRO A 270 21.72 -17.73 4.14
CA PRO A 270 21.45 -17.13 2.85
C PRO A 270 20.13 -16.32 2.89
N ALA A 271 20.09 -15.18 2.18
CA ALA A 271 18.95 -14.27 2.22
C ALA A 271 17.59 -14.94 1.95
N HIS A 272 17.55 -15.93 1.04
CA HIS A 272 16.33 -16.66 0.68
C HIS A 272 15.88 -17.68 1.75
N LEU A 273 16.74 -18.07 2.71
CA LEU A 273 16.41 -19.01 3.79
C LEU A 273 16.12 -18.31 5.13
N ARG A 274 16.25 -16.99 5.21
CA ARG A 274 15.96 -16.23 6.44
C ARG A 274 14.52 -16.38 6.93
N GLY A 275 13.61 -16.74 6.04
CA GLY A 275 12.22 -17.06 6.35
C GLY A 275 12.03 -18.25 7.32
N ILE A 276 13.02 -19.14 7.46
CA ILE A 276 12.94 -20.26 8.41
C ILE A 276 12.72 -19.76 9.84
N ILE A 277 13.31 -18.61 10.21
CA ILE A 277 13.22 -18.05 11.56
C ILE A 277 11.77 -17.73 11.95
N PRO A 278 11.03 -16.85 11.22
CA PRO A 278 9.65 -16.56 11.59
C PRO A 278 8.73 -17.79 11.44
N PHE A 279 8.97 -18.69 10.49
CA PHE A 279 8.18 -19.93 10.36
C PHE A 279 8.34 -20.87 11.57
N LEU A 280 9.50 -20.92 12.22
CA LEU A 280 9.68 -21.66 13.46
C LEU A 280 9.11 -20.91 14.67
N LEU A 281 9.32 -19.60 14.74
CA LEU A 281 8.85 -18.79 15.88
C LEU A 281 7.31 -18.67 15.89
N VAL A 282 6.62 -18.69 14.74
CA VAL A 282 5.15 -18.64 14.69
C VAL A 282 4.52 -19.85 15.40
N ILE A 283 5.21 -20.99 15.46
CA ILE A 283 4.73 -22.18 16.19
C ILE A 283 4.54 -21.86 17.67
N PHE A 284 5.53 -21.19 18.28
CA PHE A 284 5.41 -20.75 19.68
C PHE A 284 4.27 -19.76 19.86
N VAL A 285 4.18 -18.76 18.97
CA VAL A 285 3.07 -17.78 19.02
C VAL A 285 1.72 -18.48 18.88
N GLY A 286 1.58 -19.42 17.96
CA GLY A 286 0.35 -20.18 17.76
C GLY A 286 -0.02 -21.09 18.92
N LEU A 287 0.96 -21.70 19.58
CA LEU A 287 0.71 -22.52 20.78
C LEU A 287 0.23 -21.69 21.96
N PHE A 288 0.76 -20.51 22.19
CA PHE A 288 0.39 -19.69 23.34
C PHE A 288 -0.74 -18.70 23.03
N PHE A 289 -0.79 -18.13 21.83
CA PHE A 289 -1.67 -17.06 21.40
C PHE A 289 -2.31 -17.33 20.03
N PRO A 290 -3.06 -18.43 19.85
CA PRO A 290 -3.56 -18.84 18.53
C PRO A 290 -4.48 -17.78 17.87
N ASN A 291 -5.20 -17.00 18.66
CA ASN A 291 -6.11 -15.95 18.18
C ASN A 291 -5.39 -14.66 17.72
N TYR A 292 -4.07 -14.57 17.94
CA TYR A 292 -3.28 -13.40 17.55
C TYR A 292 -2.48 -13.61 16.28
N LEU A 293 -2.64 -14.75 15.60
CA LEU A 293 -1.94 -15.08 14.35
C LEU A 293 -2.40 -14.21 13.17
N GLY A 294 -1.55 -14.12 12.14
CA GLY A 294 -1.83 -13.41 10.89
C GLY A 294 -1.72 -11.89 10.97
N GLY A 295 -2.30 -11.18 10.00
CA GLY A 295 -2.16 -9.73 9.82
C GLY A 295 -2.71 -8.87 10.96
N GLY A 296 -3.73 -9.34 11.70
CA GLY A 296 -4.26 -8.66 12.88
C GLY A 296 -5.72 -8.19 12.78
N ASN A 297 -6.43 -8.51 11.70
CA ASN A 297 -7.83 -8.12 11.52
C ASN A 297 -8.71 -8.55 12.71
N GLN A 298 -8.56 -9.80 13.16
CA GLN A 298 -9.30 -10.35 14.31
C GLN A 298 -8.99 -9.60 15.61
N ILE A 299 -7.77 -9.10 15.76
CA ILE A 299 -7.37 -8.32 16.94
C ILE A 299 -8.10 -6.98 16.95
N ILE A 300 -8.15 -6.28 15.80
CA ILE A 300 -8.86 -4.99 15.70
C ILE A 300 -10.34 -5.17 16.06
N ILE A 301 -10.99 -6.21 15.52
CA ILE A 301 -12.40 -6.52 15.82
C ILE A 301 -12.58 -6.85 17.30
N ALA A 302 -11.69 -7.67 17.88
CA ALA A 302 -11.75 -8.03 19.29
C ALA A 302 -11.57 -6.83 20.23
N LEU A 303 -10.67 -5.89 19.90
CA LEU A 303 -10.49 -4.64 20.65
C LEU A 303 -11.73 -3.74 20.60
N GLY A 304 -12.49 -3.77 19.50
CA GLY A 304 -13.78 -3.07 19.41
C GLY A 304 -14.89 -3.69 20.25
N GLN A 305 -14.77 -4.95 20.63
CA GLN A 305 -15.79 -5.67 21.43
C GLN A 305 -15.44 -5.73 22.92
N HIS A 306 -14.15 -5.80 23.25
CA HIS A 306 -13.65 -5.98 24.61
C HIS A 306 -12.52 -4.98 24.88
N SER A 307 -12.46 -4.44 26.10
CA SER A 307 -11.37 -3.58 26.57
C SER A 307 -10.42 -4.39 27.46
N PRO A 308 -9.32 -4.92 26.93
CA PRO A 308 -8.32 -5.62 27.74
C PRO A 308 -7.67 -4.68 28.76
N THR A 309 -7.06 -5.25 29.80
CA THR A 309 -6.29 -4.47 30.78
C THR A 309 -5.08 -3.80 30.13
N LEU A 310 -4.59 -2.69 30.70
CA LEU A 310 -3.43 -1.96 30.19
C LEU A 310 -2.20 -2.86 30.05
N ILE A 311 -1.98 -3.77 31.01
CA ILE A 311 -0.85 -4.73 30.96
C ILE A 311 -1.00 -5.69 29.78
N ALA A 312 -2.21 -6.20 29.53
CA ALA A 312 -2.47 -7.09 28.40
C ALA A 312 -2.29 -6.37 27.06
N LEU A 313 -2.74 -5.10 26.96
CA LEU A 313 -2.55 -4.27 25.76
C LEU A 313 -1.07 -3.99 25.49
N PHE A 314 -0.28 -3.70 26.53
CA PHE A 314 1.15 -3.48 26.39
C PHE A 314 1.89 -4.76 25.96
N GLY A 315 1.52 -5.91 26.54
CA GLY A 315 2.03 -7.21 26.11
C GLY A 315 1.68 -7.53 24.66
N LEU A 316 0.43 -7.25 24.25
CA LEU A 316 -0.02 -7.44 22.87
C LEU A 316 0.71 -6.50 21.90
N LEU A 317 0.89 -5.22 22.27
CA LEU A 317 1.67 -4.26 21.48
C LEU A 317 3.10 -4.76 21.26
N SER A 318 3.76 -5.20 22.33
CA SER A 318 5.14 -5.71 22.28
C SER A 318 5.24 -6.96 21.40
N LEU A 319 4.35 -7.93 21.57
CA LEU A 319 4.29 -9.14 20.75
C LEU A 319 4.09 -8.81 19.27
N ARG A 320 3.06 -7.96 18.97
CA ARG A 320 2.73 -7.58 17.59
C ARG A 320 3.86 -6.80 16.94
N PHE A 321 4.49 -5.87 17.64
CA PHE A 321 5.61 -5.10 17.13
C PHE A 321 6.81 -6.01 16.84
N ILE A 322 7.29 -6.76 17.83
CA ILE A 322 8.50 -7.58 17.69
C ILE A 322 8.32 -8.65 16.61
N PHE A 323 7.21 -9.40 16.67
CA PHE A 323 7.03 -10.51 15.73
C PHE A 323 6.70 -10.03 14.30
N SER A 324 6.06 -8.87 14.15
CA SER A 324 5.88 -8.20 12.85
C SER A 324 7.23 -7.82 12.23
N MET A 325 8.16 -7.25 13.04
CA MET A 325 9.51 -6.94 12.60
C MET A 325 10.30 -8.20 12.21
N VAL A 326 10.23 -9.25 13.01
CA VAL A 326 10.84 -10.55 12.69
C VAL A 326 10.27 -11.13 11.39
N SER A 327 8.96 -11.09 11.22
CA SER A 327 8.31 -11.63 10.02
C SER A 327 8.72 -10.87 8.76
N TYR A 328 8.66 -9.53 8.79
CA TYR A 328 8.96 -8.69 7.64
C TYR A 328 10.47 -8.66 7.30
N GLY A 329 11.32 -8.55 8.31
CA GLY A 329 12.78 -8.50 8.12
C GLY A 329 13.38 -9.74 7.44
N SER A 330 12.69 -10.89 7.53
CA SER A 330 13.09 -12.12 6.84
C SER A 330 12.99 -12.03 5.31
N GLY A 331 12.25 -11.04 4.77
CA GLY A 331 12.02 -10.84 3.35
C GLY A 331 10.99 -11.76 2.72
N LEU A 332 10.18 -12.45 3.52
CA LEU A 332 9.06 -13.26 3.03
C LEU A 332 8.00 -12.41 2.29
N PRO A 333 7.30 -12.98 1.28
CA PRO A 333 6.21 -12.29 0.58
C PRO A 333 5.06 -11.95 1.53
N GLY A 334 4.93 -10.68 1.89
CA GLY A 334 3.92 -10.15 2.81
C GLY A 334 4.19 -8.69 3.12
N GLY A 335 3.15 -7.93 3.44
CA GLY A 335 3.18 -6.49 3.66
C GLY A 335 3.22 -6.08 5.12
N ILE A 336 3.50 -4.80 5.35
CA ILE A 336 3.46 -4.14 6.67
C ILE A 336 2.15 -3.39 6.90
N PHE A 337 1.29 -3.28 5.91
CA PHE A 337 0.12 -2.42 5.90
C PHE A 337 -0.87 -2.74 7.04
N LEU A 338 -1.48 -3.92 7.05
CA LEU A 338 -2.39 -4.35 8.12
C LEU A 338 -1.70 -4.47 9.49
N PRO A 339 -0.45 -4.97 9.61
CA PRO A 339 0.30 -4.86 10.85
C PRO A 339 0.41 -3.45 11.42
N ILE A 340 0.64 -2.42 10.59
CA ILE A 340 0.66 -1.01 11.02
C ILE A 340 -0.72 -0.59 11.56
N LEU A 341 -1.79 -0.89 10.82
CA LEU A 341 -3.16 -0.58 11.29
C LEU A 341 -3.47 -1.27 12.61
N THR A 342 -3.05 -2.52 12.78
CA THR A 342 -3.26 -3.27 14.02
C THR A 342 -2.49 -2.66 15.19
N LEU A 343 -1.23 -2.26 14.98
CA LEU A 343 -0.45 -1.55 15.99
C LEU A 343 -1.11 -0.22 16.35
N GLY A 344 -1.58 0.54 15.35
CA GLY A 344 -2.36 1.76 15.56
C GLY A 344 -3.59 1.52 16.42
N ALA A 345 -4.36 0.47 16.13
CA ALA A 345 -5.54 0.09 16.91
C ALA A 345 -5.20 -0.22 18.39
N ILE A 346 -4.10 -0.96 18.63
CA ILE A 346 -3.65 -1.29 20.00
C ILE A 346 -3.19 -0.02 20.74
N ILE A 347 -2.42 0.86 20.07
CA ILE A 347 -1.97 2.14 20.64
C ILE A 347 -3.17 3.03 20.95
N GLY A 348 -4.17 3.10 20.05
CA GLY A 348 -5.41 3.83 20.28
C GLY A 348 -6.19 3.32 21.48
N SER A 349 -6.31 2.00 21.63
CA SER A 349 -6.93 1.37 22.80
C SER A 349 -6.16 1.68 24.08
N LEU A 350 -4.82 1.58 24.07
CA LEU A 350 -3.97 1.95 25.21
C LEU A 350 -4.17 3.42 25.61
N PHE A 351 -4.08 4.33 24.65
CA PHE A 351 -4.23 5.76 24.86
C PHE A 351 -5.61 6.09 25.44
N ALA A 352 -6.67 5.52 24.86
CA ALA A 352 -8.04 5.75 25.32
C ALA A 352 -8.26 5.23 26.74
N ASN A 353 -7.77 4.04 27.08
CA ASN A 353 -7.88 3.52 28.45
C ASN A 353 -7.08 4.39 29.46
N CYS A 354 -5.93 4.92 29.07
CA CYS A 354 -5.25 5.93 29.89
C CYS A 354 -6.09 7.22 30.01
N ALA A 355 -6.73 7.68 28.93
CA ALA A 355 -7.60 8.86 28.96
C ALA A 355 -8.83 8.65 29.84
N VAL A 356 -9.40 7.45 29.88
CA VAL A 356 -10.48 7.10 30.83
C VAL A 356 -10.01 7.25 32.27
N ILE A 357 -8.81 6.76 32.61
CA ILE A 357 -8.29 6.77 33.99
C ILE A 357 -7.87 8.19 34.42
N PHE A 358 -7.15 8.93 33.57
CA PHE A 358 -6.51 10.19 33.96
C PHE A 358 -7.34 11.44 33.64
N PHE A 359 -8.18 11.39 32.60
CA PHE A 359 -8.93 12.55 32.10
C PHE A 359 -10.45 12.36 32.18
N GLY A 360 -10.93 11.23 32.73
CA GLY A 360 -12.37 10.96 32.89
C GLY A 360 -13.10 10.82 31.53
N LEU A 361 -12.43 10.33 30.49
CA LEU A 361 -13.08 10.00 29.23
C LEU A 361 -14.11 8.87 29.46
N GLU A 362 -15.28 8.98 28.84
CA GLU A 362 -16.26 7.90 28.92
C GLU A 362 -15.76 6.65 28.16
N PRO A 363 -15.87 5.45 28.73
CA PRO A 363 -15.39 4.21 28.11
C PRO A 363 -15.99 3.91 26.72
N THR A 364 -17.16 4.47 26.42
CA THR A 364 -17.85 4.34 25.14
C THR A 364 -17.01 4.87 23.96
N PHE A 365 -16.16 5.88 24.19
CA PHE A 365 -15.31 6.50 23.16
C PHE A 365 -14.01 5.73 22.91
N VAL A 366 -13.71 4.64 23.61
CA VAL A 366 -12.51 3.83 23.35
C VAL A 366 -12.46 3.34 21.91
N LYS A 367 -13.61 2.97 21.33
CA LYS A 367 -13.71 2.52 19.94
C LYS A 367 -13.31 3.60 18.94
N ASP A 368 -13.68 4.87 19.20
CA ASP A 368 -13.28 6.00 18.38
C ASP A 368 -11.76 6.13 18.30
N PHE A 369 -11.10 6.06 19.46
CA PHE A 369 -9.65 6.18 19.53
C PHE A 369 -8.93 5.01 18.84
N ILE A 370 -9.50 3.81 18.83
CA ILE A 370 -8.98 2.67 18.07
C ILE A 370 -8.97 3.00 16.58
N VAL A 371 -10.10 3.45 16.04
CA VAL A 371 -10.25 3.78 14.61
C VAL A 371 -9.39 4.97 14.22
N ILE A 372 -9.40 6.02 15.04
CA ILE A 372 -8.61 7.24 14.79
C ILE A 372 -7.11 6.95 14.80
N ALA A 373 -6.64 6.15 15.75
CA ALA A 373 -5.23 5.80 15.85
C ALA A 373 -4.75 4.92 14.70
N MET A 374 -5.60 4.08 14.11
CA MET A 374 -5.26 3.31 12.92
C MET A 374 -4.87 4.25 11.77
N ALA A 375 -5.68 5.25 11.47
CA ALA A 375 -5.38 6.22 10.42
C ALA A 375 -4.16 7.08 10.75
N GLY A 376 -4.07 7.60 11.99
CA GLY A 376 -2.95 8.42 12.42
C GLY A 376 -1.61 7.68 12.37
N TYR A 377 -1.57 6.42 12.77
CA TYR A 377 -0.33 5.62 12.76
C TYR A 377 0.10 5.25 11.33
N PHE A 378 -0.88 4.94 10.46
CA PHE A 378 -0.58 4.70 9.05
C PHE A 378 -0.10 5.98 8.35
N ALA A 379 -0.77 7.13 8.59
CA ALA A 379 -0.36 8.43 8.05
C ALA A 379 1.06 8.82 8.50
N ALA A 380 1.43 8.52 9.75
CA ALA A 380 2.77 8.76 10.28
C ALA A 380 3.84 7.94 9.56
N ILE A 381 3.59 6.66 9.29
CA ILE A 381 4.59 5.74 8.74
C ILE A 381 4.67 5.85 7.21
N GLY A 382 3.50 5.84 6.54
CA GLY A 382 3.39 5.90 5.08
C GLY A 382 3.54 7.31 4.52
N LYS A 383 3.32 8.35 5.32
CA LYS A 383 3.21 9.75 4.90
C LYS A 383 2.13 9.99 3.83
N ALA A 384 1.07 9.18 3.85
CA ALA A 384 -0.10 9.26 2.98
C ALA A 384 -1.39 9.52 3.80
N PRO A 385 -1.61 10.75 4.29
CA PRO A 385 -2.72 11.06 5.18
C PRO A 385 -4.09 10.93 4.51
N LEU A 386 -4.25 11.32 3.24
CA LEU A 386 -5.53 11.19 2.54
C LEU A 386 -5.92 9.73 2.39
N THR A 387 -4.98 8.90 1.97
CA THR A 387 -5.18 7.45 1.88
C THR A 387 -5.53 6.85 3.24
N ALA A 388 -4.81 7.24 4.30
CA ALA A 388 -5.05 6.73 5.65
C ALA A 388 -6.47 6.99 6.14
N ILE A 389 -6.95 8.24 5.96
CA ILE A 389 -8.27 8.68 6.37
C ILE A 389 -9.36 7.92 5.61
N ILE A 390 -9.30 7.93 4.29
CA ILE A 390 -10.32 7.31 3.46
C ILE A 390 -10.31 5.78 3.59
N LEU A 391 -9.13 5.17 3.68
CA LEU A 391 -9.02 3.73 3.87
C LEU A 391 -9.71 3.26 5.16
N VAL A 392 -9.37 3.88 6.28
CA VAL A 392 -9.99 3.50 7.56
C VAL A 392 -11.49 3.79 7.55
N THR A 393 -11.91 4.88 6.91
CA THR A 393 -13.32 5.23 6.72
C THR A 393 -14.07 4.15 5.92
N GLU A 394 -13.51 3.70 4.79
CA GLU A 394 -14.11 2.63 3.97
C GLU A 394 -14.08 1.27 4.68
N MET A 395 -12.98 0.95 5.38
CA MET A 395 -12.86 -0.31 6.13
C MET A 395 -13.85 -0.43 7.29
N VAL A 396 -14.17 0.69 7.95
CA VAL A 396 -15.14 0.77 9.07
C VAL A 396 -16.56 0.97 8.57
N GLY A 397 -16.72 1.58 7.37
CA GLY A 397 -18.01 1.86 6.75
C GLY A 397 -18.73 3.08 7.36
N SER A 398 -17.99 4.03 7.96
CA SER A 398 -18.57 5.22 8.61
C SER A 398 -17.82 6.50 8.25
N LEU A 399 -18.54 7.50 7.73
CA LEU A 399 -18.01 8.83 7.40
C LEU A 399 -17.99 9.81 8.59
N VAL A 400 -18.64 9.47 9.69
CA VAL A 400 -18.82 10.35 10.86
C VAL A 400 -17.49 10.76 11.49
N HIS A 401 -16.46 9.91 11.34
CA HIS A 401 -15.16 10.10 11.97
C HIS A 401 -14.14 10.82 11.08
N LEU A 402 -14.51 11.33 9.88
CA LEU A 402 -13.57 11.96 8.95
C LEU A 402 -12.74 13.09 9.58
N MET A 403 -13.39 13.99 10.34
CA MET A 403 -12.69 15.12 10.96
C MET A 403 -11.70 14.69 12.06
N PRO A 404 -12.07 13.84 13.04
CA PRO A 404 -11.09 13.33 14.00
C PRO A 404 -9.98 12.50 13.37
N LEU A 405 -10.27 11.67 12.36
CA LEU A 405 -9.26 10.95 11.57
C LEU A 405 -8.28 11.94 10.91
N GLY A 406 -8.82 12.97 10.24
CA GLY A 406 -8.03 13.99 9.55
C GLY A 406 -7.12 14.76 10.50
N LEU A 407 -7.66 15.25 11.62
CA LEU A 407 -6.88 15.99 12.61
C LEU A 407 -5.70 15.16 13.14
N THR A 408 -5.97 13.92 13.59
CA THR A 408 -4.94 13.05 14.15
C THR A 408 -3.91 12.62 13.10
N ALA A 409 -4.35 12.31 11.87
CA ALA A 409 -3.47 11.94 10.78
C ALA A 409 -2.52 13.07 10.39
N LEU A 410 -3.03 14.31 10.29
CA LEU A 410 -2.21 15.50 9.99
C LEU A 410 -1.20 15.80 11.10
N VAL A 411 -1.61 15.75 12.37
CA VAL A 411 -0.69 15.96 13.49
C VAL A 411 0.41 14.89 13.49
N ALA A 412 0.05 13.62 13.32
CA ALA A 412 1.01 12.52 13.28
C ALA A 412 1.98 12.64 12.10
N TYR A 413 1.48 13.04 10.92
CA TYR A 413 2.28 13.32 9.73
C TYR A 413 3.33 14.43 10.00
N VAL A 414 2.87 15.58 10.54
CA VAL A 414 3.76 16.73 10.84
C VAL A 414 4.82 16.34 11.87
N VAL A 415 4.47 15.58 12.91
CA VAL A 415 5.44 15.13 13.92
C VAL A 415 6.52 14.24 13.30
N VAL A 416 6.16 13.30 12.41
CA VAL A 416 7.15 12.46 11.72
C VAL A 416 8.01 13.30 10.78
N ASP A 417 7.44 14.28 10.12
CA ASP A 417 8.17 15.19 9.24
C ASP A 417 9.23 15.98 10.00
N ILE A 418 8.86 16.56 11.15
CA ILE A 418 9.80 17.25 12.05
C ILE A 418 10.91 16.31 12.55
N LEU A 419 10.62 15.04 12.76
CA LEU A 419 11.58 14.03 13.19
C LEU A 419 12.42 13.45 12.01
N GLY A 420 12.32 14.00 10.81
CA GLY A 420 13.06 13.60 9.62
C GLY A 420 12.70 12.19 9.13
N GLY A 421 11.41 11.84 9.15
CA GLY A 421 10.93 10.57 8.62
C GLY A 421 10.53 10.70 7.15
N ASP A 422 10.99 9.78 6.30
CA ASP A 422 10.61 9.66 4.89
C ASP A 422 9.42 8.71 4.71
N PRO A 423 8.68 8.77 3.57
CA PRO A 423 7.68 7.77 3.23
C PRO A 423 8.30 6.37 3.27
N ILE A 424 7.67 5.44 4.00
CA ILE A 424 8.32 4.15 4.27
C ILE A 424 8.54 3.31 3.01
N TYR A 425 7.63 3.36 2.02
CA TYR A 425 7.73 2.57 0.80
C TYR A 425 8.81 3.12 -0.13
N GLU A 426 8.95 4.44 -0.22
CA GLU A 426 10.03 5.10 -0.96
C GLU A 426 11.40 4.79 -0.33
N ALA A 427 11.54 4.90 1.00
CA ALA A 427 12.76 4.52 1.71
C ALA A 427 13.13 3.02 1.53
N LEU A 428 12.12 2.14 1.39
CA LEU A 428 12.34 0.73 1.06
C LEU A 428 12.75 0.53 -0.40
N LEU A 429 12.18 1.30 -1.34
CA LEU A 429 12.57 1.28 -2.75
C LEU A 429 14.03 1.70 -2.92
N GLU A 430 14.43 2.81 -2.33
CA GLU A 430 15.82 3.28 -2.39
C GLU A 430 16.82 2.19 -1.98
N ARG A 431 16.48 1.39 -0.97
CA ARG A 431 17.33 0.28 -0.52
C ARG A 431 17.38 -0.87 -1.51
N LEU A 432 16.28 -1.15 -2.21
CA LEU A 432 16.24 -2.18 -3.24
C LEU A 432 17.09 -1.80 -4.46
N VAL A 433 17.18 -0.51 -4.76
CA VAL A 433 17.92 0.01 -5.93
C VAL A 433 19.39 0.27 -5.61
N LYS A 434 19.74 0.67 -4.39
CA LYS A 434 21.11 1.00 -3.89
C LYS A 434 22.16 -0.13 -4.00
N GLY A 435 21.99 -1.10 -4.84
CA GLY A 435 22.97 -2.17 -5.10
C GLY A 435 23.11 -2.53 -6.58
N LYS A 436 22.29 -1.95 -7.44
CA LYS A 436 22.33 -2.23 -8.89
C LYS A 436 23.31 -1.26 -9.57
N LYS A 437 24.52 -1.71 -9.90
CA LYS A 437 25.40 -0.97 -10.80
C LYS A 437 24.74 -0.86 -12.17
N THR A 438 24.45 0.35 -12.58
CA THR A 438 23.86 0.67 -13.88
C THR A 438 24.92 0.50 -14.98
N HIS A 439 24.74 -0.48 -15.87
CA HIS A 439 25.43 -0.54 -17.16
C HIS A 439 24.55 0.12 -18.20
N LEU A 440 25.11 1.03 -19.00
CA LEU A 440 24.42 1.66 -20.14
C LEU A 440 23.87 0.57 -21.07
N THR A 441 22.57 0.56 -21.30
CA THR A 441 21.91 -0.46 -22.16
C THR A 441 21.75 0.01 -23.59
N GLY A 442 21.94 1.31 -23.88
CA GLY A 442 21.68 1.89 -25.18
C GLY A 442 20.21 1.92 -25.59
N GLN A 443 19.30 1.55 -24.68
CA GLN A 443 17.86 1.60 -24.93
C GLN A 443 17.28 2.94 -24.48
N ARG A 444 16.59 3.61 -25.39
CA ARG A 444 15.90 4.88 -25.12
C ARG A 444 14.63 4.64 -24.30
N THR A 445 14.40 5.47 -23.30
CA THR A 445 13.19 5.48 -22.51
C THR A 445 12.67 6.91 -22.34
N THR A 446 11.38 7.06 -22.13
CA THR A 446 10.74 8.34 -21.81
C THR A 446 10.34 8.35 -20.33
N VAL A 447 10.67 9.42 -19.64
CA VAL A 447 10.32 9.66 -18.24
C VAL A 447 9.38 10.85 -18.18
N GLU A 448 8.30 10.73 -17.43
CA GLU A 448 7.33 11.80 -17.19
C GLU A 448 7.53 12.39 -15.79
N ILE A 449 7.73 13.70 -15.70
CA ILE A 449 7.94 14.41 -14.44
C ILE A 449 6.90 15.52 -14.34
N PRO A 450 5.97 15.47 -13.33
CA PRO A 450 5.01 16.54 -13.11
C PRO A 450 5.68 17.73 -12.42
N VAL A 451 5.35 18.94 -12.86
CA VAL A 451 5.82 20.19 -12.24
C VAL A 451 4.91 20.56 -11.07
N LEU A 452 5.46 20.52 -9.87
CA LEU A 452 4.74 20.83 -8.64
C LEU A 452 4.63 22.33 -8.40
N ALA A 453 3.60 22.75 -7.67
CA ALA A 453 3.44 24.13 -7.24
C ALA A 453 4.59 24.59 -6.32
N GLY A 454 5.19 25.73 -6.62
CA GLY A 454 6.29 26.26 -5.84
C GLY A 454 7.66 25.61 -6.11
N SER A 455 7.74 24.68 -7.07
CA SER A 455 9.03 24.14 -7.52
C SER A 455 9.87 25.21 -8.24
N LYS A 456 11.18 25.04 -8.27
CA LYS A 456 12.09 25.94 -9.04
C LYS A 456 11.81 25.90 -10.54
N LEU A 457 11.13 24.87 -11.02
CA LEU A 457 10.71 24.75 -12.41
C LEU A 457 9.52 25.66 -12.75
N ASP A 458 8.64 25.98 -11.77
CA ASP A 458 7.46 26.81 -12.02
C ASP A 458 7.85 28.25 -12.32
N GLY A 459 7.47 28.72 -13.50
CA GLY A 459 7.80 30.06 -14.02
C GLY A 459 9.18 30.16 -14.69
N THR A 460 9.99 29.09 -14.70
CA THR A 460 11.33 29.08 -15.29
C THR A 460 11.28 28.81 -16.80
N LEU A 461 12.15 29.44 -17.58
CA LEU A 461 12.34 29.13 -18.99
C LEU A 461 13.13 27.81 -19.14
N VAL A 462 12.77 27.01 -20.14
CA VAL A 462 13.46 25.75 -20.39
C VAL A 462 14.98 25.91 -20.50
N ARG A 463 15.46 27.01 -21.12
CA ARG A 463 16.90 27.29 -21.28
C ARG A 463 17.60 27.70 -19.98
N ASP A 464 16.87 28.18 -19.00
CA ASP A 464 17.44 28.76 -17.76
C ASP A 464 17.50 27.71 -16.61
N PHE A 465 16.94 26.52 -16.83
CA PHE A 465 17.03 25.42 -15.88
C PHE A 465 18.28 24.58 -16.16
N ASP A 466 18.98 24.17 -15.09
CA ASP A 466 20.19 23.35 -15.18
C ASP A 466 19.82 21.86 -15.35
N TRP A 467 19.63 21.47 -16.60
CA TRP A 467 19.20 20.12 -16.95
C TRP A 467 20.31 19.09 -16.70
N PRO A 468 20.00 17.93 -16.08
CA PRO A 468 20.96 16.84 -15.94
C PRO A 468 21.52 16.37 -17.28
N ASN A 469 22.77 15.87 -17.26
CA ASN A 469 23.39 15.28 -18.45
C ASN A 469 22.65 14.01 -18.90
N HIS A 470 22.77 13.66 -20.21
CA HIS A 470 22.20 12.45 -20.81
C HIS A 470 20.66 12.43 -20.92
N MET A 471 20.02 13.58 -20.97
CA MET A 471 18.59 13.69 -21.19
C MET A 471 18.22 14.70 -22.28
N LEU A 472 17.03 14.57 -22.83
CA LEU A 472 16.42 15.52 -23.75
C LEU A 472 14.97 15.76 -23.33
N LEU A 473 14.61 17.01 -23.03
CA LEU A 473 13.20 17.38 -22.85
C LEU A 473 12.51 17.30 -24.23
N ALA A 474 11.73 16.24 -24.43
CA ALA A 474 11.14 15.93 -25.73
C ALA A 474 9.76 16.60 -25.90
N LEU A 475 8.97 16.66 -24.83
CA LEU A 475 7.61 17.19 -24.85
C LEU A 475 7.25 17.81 -23.50
N LEU A 476 6.37 18.81 -23.53
CA LEU A 476 5.74 19.38 -22.34
C LEU A 476 4.22 19.26 -22.50
N ARG A 477 3.57 18.57 -21.57
CA ARG A 477 2.12 18.41 -21.58
C ARG A 477 1.49 19.36 -20.58
N ARG A 478 0.62 20.26 -21.07
CA ARG A 478 -0.13 21.23 -20.27
C ARG A 478 -1.62 20.95 -20.38
N GLY A 479 -2.18 20.25 -19.39
CA GLY A 479 -3.53 19.70 -19.48
C GLY A 479 -3.63 18.72 -20.67
N ASP A 480 -4.52 18.99 -21.62
CA ASP A 480 -4.70 18.18 -22.83
C ASP A 480 -3.85 18.65 -24.03
N ARG A 481 -2.99 19.65 -23.85
CA ARG A 481 -2.16 20.20 -24.92
C ARG A 481 -0.72 19.69 -24.85
N GLU A 482 -0.23 19.21 -25.96
CA GLU A 482 1.18 18.85 -26.15
C GLU A 482 1.94 20.05 -26.74
N ILE A 483 3.01 20.46 -26.10
CA ILE A 483 3.86 21.60 -26.48
C ILE A 483 5.25 21.06 -26.76
N LEU A 484 5.78 21.33 -27.94
CA LEU A 484 7.19 21.10 -28.23
C LEU A 484 8.01 22.18 -27.51
N PRO A 485 8.85 21.79 -26.52
CA PRO A 485 9.57 22.77 -25.73
C PRO A 485 10.71 23.40 -26.54
N HIS A 486 10.77 24.72 -26.50
CA HIS A 486 11.90 25.51 -26.98
C HIS A 486 12.57 26.18 -25.78
N GLY A 487 13.77 26.73 -25.97
CA GLY A 487 14.48 27.39 -24.87
C GLY A 487 13.72 28.56 -24.21
N ASP A 488 12.80 29.20 -24.93
CA ASP A 488 11.94 30.30 -24.48
C ASP A 488 10.58 29.82 -23.94
N THR A 489 10.33 28.52 -23.91
CA THR A 489 9.11 27.97 -23.33
C THR A 489 9.14 28.11 -21.80
N VAL A 490 8.10 28.73 -21.24
CA VAL A 490 7.92 28.85 -19.79
C VAL A 490 7.27 27.57 -19.27
N ILE A 491 7.93 26.89 -18.35
CA ILE A 491 7.41 25.76 -17.61
C ILE A 491 6.44 26.30 -16.54
N LYS A 492 5.31 25.66 -16.33
CA LYS A 492 4.31 26.11 -15.35
C LYS A 492 3.89 24.95 -14.45
N MET A 493 3.47 25.28 -13.26
CA MET A 493 2.79 24.38 -12.34
C MET A 493 1.69 23.59 -13.07
N GLY A 494 1.65 22.27 -12.85
CA GLY A 494 0.69 21.36 -13.49
C GLY A 494 1.10 20.87 -14.88
N ASP A 495 2.23 21.34 -15.42
CA ASP A 495 2.82 20.75 -16.62
C ASP A 495 3.40 19.37 -16.31
N THR A 496 3.40 18.47 -17.29
CA THR A 496 4.15 17.21 -17.23
C THR A 496 5.25 17.25 -18.27
N LEU A 497 6.49 17.10 -17.81
CA LEU A 497 7.67 17.08 -18.67
C LEU A 497 7.91 15.65 -19.17
N GLU A 498 7.97 15.44 -20.47
CA GLU A 498 8.38 14.17 -21.08
C GLU A 498 9.86 14.25 -21.49
N ILE A 499 10.69 13.51 -20.77
CA ILE A 499 12.14 13.52 -20.91
C ILE A 499 12.60 12.21 -21.55
N LEU A 500 13.30 12.31 -22.67
CA LEU A 500 13.92 11.18 -23.34
C LEU A 500 15.33 10.95 -22.78
N THR A 501 15.61 9.73 -22.35
CA THR A 501 16.92 9.34 -21.80
C THR A 501 17.24 7.88 -22.08
N ASP A 502 18.42 7.42 -21.63
CA ASP A 502 18.74 5.99 -21.58
C ASP A 502 18.06 5.33 -20.38
N THR A 503 17.62 4.09 -20.55
CA THR A 503 16.93 3.32 -19.49
C THR A 503 17.74 3.24 -18.19
N THR A 504 19.08 3.33 -18.29
CA THR A 504 19.98 3.27 -17.13
C THR A 504 20.07 4.56 -16.34
N HIS A 505 19.75 5.70 -16.96
CA HIS A 505 19.77 7.03 -16.34
C HIS A 505 18.39 7.53 -15.94
N ALA A 506 17.33 6.79 -16.27
CA ALA A 506 15.96 7.24 -16.02
C ALA A 506 15.70 7.56 -14.56
N GLY A 507 16.09 6.66 -13.63
CA GLY A 507 15.93 6.87 -12.20
C GLY A 507 16.76 8.02 -11.65
N ASP A 508 18.02 8.14 -12.08
CA ASP A 508 18.92 9.22 -11.64
C ASP A 508 18.40 10.59 -12.08
N ILE A 509 17.85 10.68 -13.31
CA ILE A 509 17.29 11.92 -13.84
C ILE A 509 16.05 12.36 -13.07
N VAL A 510 15.11 11.42 -12.79
CA VAL A 510 13.93 11.71 -11.96
C VAL A 510 14.35 12.23 -10.61
N ARG A 511 15.29 11.56 -9.97
CA ARG A 511 15.78 11.93 -8.65
C ARG A 511 16.44 13.31 -8.66
N THR A 512 17.34 13.56 -9.61
CA THR A 512 18.07 14.83 -9.71
C THR A 512 17.12 16.00 -9.96
N ILE A 513 16.12 15.81 -10.83
CA ILE A 513 15.14 16.87 -11.11
C ILE A 513 14.24 17.11 -9.89
N ASN A 514 13.78 16.04 -9.21
CA ASN A 514 12.97 16.15 -8.00
C ASN A 514 13.73 16.79 -6.82
N GLU A 515 15.03 16.53 -6.68
CA GLU A 515 15.90 17.19 -5.67
C GLU A 515 16.13 18.69 -5.99
N GLN A 516 15.98 19.08 -7.24
CA GLN A 516 16.10 20.46 -7.70
C GLN A 516 14.75 21.21 -7.71
N MET A 517 13.62 20.48 -7.63
CA MET A 517 12.29 21.05 -7.49
C MET A 517 12.03 21.57 -6.08
#